data_22ed4cd7e87373d89e3f7e252b26893b
#
_entry.id   22ed4cd7e87373d89e3f7e252b26893b
#
_cell.length_a   1.000
_cell.length_b   1.000
_cell.length_c   1.000
_cell.angle_alpha   90.00
_cell.angle_beta   90.00
_cell.angle_gamma   90.00
#
_symmetry.space_group_name_H-M   'P 1'
#
loop_
_entity.id
_entity.type
_entity.pdbx_description
1 polymer ?
#
loop_
_entity_poly.entity_id
_entity_poly.type
_entity_poly.pdbx_seq_one_letter_code
_entity_poly.pdbx_strand_id
1 'polypeptide(L)'
;MFNKNNSLSIVQKICLAGLLTALATVCQKVFAINYIPIVPFLRISFGGPAVIIFASIFLGPIYGMVVGAGSDLLGYLVFDPKTMGFFPQITAIYTVLGIVPYFIYNFLKTKQTNKLMMVIKYIVIGLLYLGVALFICLNDEIALYGSTYEMTTVVRVSCLVGMAVLTIVSEIFILLIRRQNRLKNIDFNIDSLNLSLIIIEILVMVLFGTLMKGFAFGFQTYVAILLCQVVVMFVNIPLNLFLVSLFLAIAGKYRKWLWKKKRKKI
;
A
#
# COMPACT_ATOMS: atom_id res chain seq x y z
N MET A 1 -13.76 -15.11 -11.40
CA MET A 1 -15.13 -14.58 -11.33
C MET A 1 -15.70 -14.81 -9.94
N PHE A 2 -16.01 -13.74 -9.20
CA PHE A 2 -16.69 -13.88 -7.92
C PHE A 2 -18.19 -14.04 -8.20
N ASN A 3 -18.68 -15.26 -8.18
CA ASN A 3 -20.08 -15.58 -8.45
C ASN A 3 -20.95 -14.97 -7.34
N LYS A 4 -21.99 -14.23 -7.72
CA LYS A 4 -22.94 -13.49 -6.85
C LYS A 4 -23.59 -14.37 -5.76
N ASN A 5 -23.69 -15.68 -5.98
CA ASN A 5 -24.30 -16.66 -5.07
C ASN A 5 -23.39 -17.11 -3.91
N ASN A 6 -22.14 -16.64 -3.82
CA ASN A 6 -21.17 -17.02 -2.77
C ASN A 6 -20.67 -15.83 -1.96
N SER A 7 -21.51 -14.82 -1.74
CA SER A 7 -21.18 -13.67 -0.90
C SER A 7 -21.15 -14.09 0.58
N LEU A 8 -20.15 -13.58 1.31
CA LEU A 8 -20.13 -13.65 2.77
C LEU A 8 -21.38 -12.99 3.33
N SER A 9 -21.93 -13.52 4.44
CA SER A 9 -23.02 -12.86 5.14
C SER A 9 -22.56 -11.51 5.70
N ILE A 10 -23.51 -10.60 5.94
CA ILE A 10 -23.20 -9.26 6.49
C ILE A 10 -22.44 -9.40 7.82
N VAL A 11 -22.85 -10.31 8.70
CA VAL A 11 -22.21 -10.59 9.98
C VAL A 11 -20.76 -11.03 9.78
N GLN A 12 -20.50 -11.95 8.83
CA GLN A 12 -19.13 -12.39 8.52
C GLN A 12 -18.25 -11.25 8.00
N LYS A 13 -18.80 -10.34 7.20
CA LYS A 13 -18.07 -9.17 6.72
C LYS A 13 -17.71 -8.23 7.86
N ILE A 14 -18.64 -7.98 8.79
CA ILE A 14 -18.41 -7.12 9.95
C ILE A 14 -17.33 -7.73 10.86
N CYS A 15 -17.43 -9.03 11.20
CA CYS A 15 -16.43 -9.71 12.01
C CYS A 15 -15.03 -9.68 11.35
N LEU A 16 -14.97 -9.94 10.04
CA LEU A 16 -13.71 -9.89 9.30
C LEU A 16 -13.16 -8.47 9.24
N ALA A 17 -14.01 -7.44 9.04
CA ALA A 17 -13.58 -6.05 9.07
C ALA A 17 -12.96 -5.69 10.43
N GLY A 18 -13.59 -6.08 11.55
CA GLY A 18 -13.02 -5.89 12.89
C GLY A 18 -11.66 -6.55 13.08
N LEU A 19 -11.51 -7.82 12.66
CA LEU A 19 -10.23 -8.53 12.72
C LEU A 19 -9.15 -7.87 11.85
N LEU A 20 -9.52 -7.44 10.63
CA LEU A 20 -8.59 -6.75 9.73
C LEU A 20 -8.22 -5.36 10.26
N THR A 21 -9.14 -4.65 10.94
CA THR A 21 -8.85 -3.38 11.61
C THR A 21 -7.79 -3.58 12.70
N ALA A 22 -7.96 -4.56 13.57
CA ALA A 22 -6.98 -4.89 14.61
C ALA A 22 -5.62 -5.26 13.99
N LEU A 23 -5.62 -6.11 12.96
CA LEU A 23 -4.40 -6.51 12.26
C LEU A 23 -3.70 -5.30 11.60
N ALA A 24 -4.46 -4.44 10.91
CA ALA A 24 -3.92 -3.24 10.28
C ALA A 24 -3.30 -2.30 11.32
N THR A 25 -3.97 -2.10 12.47
CA THR A 25 -3.45 -1.29 13.59
C THR A 25 -2.11 -1.81 14.10
N VAL A 26 -2.02 -3.11 14.38
CA VAL A 26 -0.77 -3.74 14.83
C VAL A 26 0.32 -3.59 13.77
N CYS A 27 0.01 -3.87 12.50
CA CYS A 27 0.98 -3.70 11.41
C CYS A 27 1.46 -2.26 11.25
N GLN A 28 0.60 -1.26 11.44
CA GLN A 28 0.95 0.16 11.32
C GLN A 28 1.79 0.69 12.48
N LYS A 29 1.56 0.19 13.68
CA LYS A 29 2.15 0.76 14.91
C LYS A 29 3.28 -0.09 15.49
N VAL A 30 3.10 -1.40 15.55
CA VAL A 30 4.09 -2.31 16.15
C VAL A 30 5.20 -2.65 15.15
N PHE A 31 4.84 -2.91 13.88
CA PHE A 31 5.83 -3.23 12.85
C PHE A 31 6.29 -2.01 12.03
N ALA A 32 6.02 -0.80 12.50
CA ALA A 32 6.55 0.41 11.85
C ALA A 32 8.02 0.62 12.21
N ILE A 33 8.85 0.83 11.19
CA ILE A 33 10.22 1.31 11.37
C ILE A 33 10.17 2.84 11.34
N ASN A 34 10.32 3.45 12.52
CA ASN A 34 10.21 4.90 12.68
C ASN A 34 11.53 5.63 12.46
N TYR A 35 12.65 4.91 12.46
CA TYR A 35 13.98 5.45 12.30
C TYR A 35 14.88 4.49 11.55
N ILE A 36 15.46 4.95 10.47
CA ILE A 36 16.48 4.22 9.71
C ILE A 36 17.80 5.02 9.84
N PRO A 37 18.85 4.48 10.47
CA PRO A 37 20.08 5.24 10.74
C PRO A 37 20.72 5.89 9.50
N ILE A 38 20.61 5.22 8.34
CA ILE A 38 21.18 5.70 7.06
C ILE A 38 20.29 6.77 6.42
N VAL A 39 18.97 6.71 6.64
CA VAL A 39 17.97 7.63 6.06
C VAL A 39 16.99 8.02 7.17
N PRO A 40 17.38 8.89 8.11
CA PRO A 40 16.64 9.12 9.36
C PRO A 40 15.28 9.77 9.18
N PHE A 41 15.02 10.37 8.03
CA PHE A 41 13.71 10.97 7.70
C PHE A 41 12.70 9.95 7.14
N LEU A 42 13.09 8.70 6.88
CA LEU A 42 12.23 7.70 6.29
C LEU A 42 11.50 6.91 7.37
N ARG A 43 10.17 6.95 7.33
CA ARG A 43 9.31 6.11 8.17
C ARG A 43 8.60 5.10 7.28
N ILE A 44 8.76 3.81 7.58
CA ILE A 44 8.17 2.71 6.83
C ILE A 44 7.16 1.99 7.72
N SER A 45 5.92 1.89 7.25
CA SER A 45 4.87 1.10 7.92
C SER A 45 4.76 -0.28 7.27
N PHE A 46 5.14 -1.32 7.99
CA PHE A 46 5.13 -2.69 7.47
C PHE A 46 3.70 -3.28 7.47
N GLY A 47 3.11 -3.40 6.29
CA GLY A 47 1.92 -4.22 6.06
C GLY A 47 0.56 -3.59 6.40
N GLY A 48 0.52 -2.47 7.13
CA GLY A 48 -0.74 -1.79 7.42
C GLY A 48 -1.54 -1.42 6.17
N PRO A 49 -0.94 -0.69 5.22
CA PRO A 49 -1.58 -0.39 3.93
C PRO A 49 -2.03 -1.64 3.17
N ALA A 50 -1.23 -2.72 3.19
CA ALA A 50 -1.57 -3.98 2.53
C ALA A 50 -2.85 -4.61 3.08
N VAL A 51 -3.04 -4.61 4.41
CA VAL A 51 -4.25 -5.13 5.05
C VAL A 51 -5.48 -4.31 4.67
N ILE A 52 -5.36 -2.97 4.63
CA ILE A 52 -6.45 -2.07 4.24
C ILE A 52 -6.82 -2.28 2.76
N ILE A 53 -5.82 -2.35 1.87
CA ILE A 53 -6.02 -2.62 0.43
C ILE A 53 -6.70 -3.98 0.24
N PHE A 54 -6.23 -5.01 0.96
CA PHE A 54 -6.86 -6.34 0.93
C PHE A 54 -8.32 -6.28 1.40
N ALA A 55 -8.61 -5.60 2.52
CA ALA A 55 -9.98 -5.44 3.02
C ALA A 55 -10.89 -4.76 1.98
N SER A 56 -10.38 -3.71 1.33
CA SER A 56 -11.07 -3.00 0.26
C SER A 56 -11.43 -3.93 -0.91
N ILE A 57 -10.45 -4.66 -1.44
CA ILE A 57 -10.64 -5.55 -2.60
C ILE A 57 -11.53 -6.75 -2.26
N PHE A 58 -11.40 -7.30 -1.05
CA PHE A 58 -12.06 -8.55 -0.65
C PHE A 58 -13.47 -8.34 -0.09
N LEU A 59 -13.65 -7.37 0.82
CA LEU A 59 -14.93 -7.09 1.49
C LEU A 59 -15.75 -6.01 0.78
N GLY A 60 -15.11 -5.15 0.00
CA GLY A 60 -15.72 -4.02 -0.70
C GLY A 60 -15.35 -2.67 -0.08
N PRO A 61 -15.70 -1.55 -0.76
CA PRO A 61 -15.19 -0.22 -0.44
C PRO A 61 -15.67 0.29 0.93
N ILE A 62 -16.90 -0.02 1.34
CA ILE A 62 -17.46 0.42 2.63
C ILE A 62 -16.70 -0.23 3.79
N TYR A 63 -16.47 -1.54 3.74
CA TYR A 63 -15.72 -2.24 4.78
C TYR A 63 -14.24 -1.87 4.76
N GLY A 64 -13.65 -1.67 3.58
CA GLY A 64 -12.29 -1.15 3.44
C GLY A 64 -12.14 0.23 4.08
N MET A 65 -13.10 1.13 3.86
CA MET A 65 -13.17 2.45 4.51
C MET A 65 -13.17 2.32 6.04
N VAL A 66 -14.02 1.47 6.59
CA VAL A 66 -14.10 1.23 8.04
C VAL A 66 -12.79 0.67 8.59
N VAL A 67 -12.16 -0.26 7.88
CA VAL A 67 -10.85 -0.81 8.26
C VAL A 67 -9.77 0.27 8.22
N GLY A 68 -9.73 1.09 7.18
CA GLY A 68 -8.75 2.17 7.06
C GLY A 68 -8.90 3.24 8.14
N ALA A 69 -10.09 3.83 8.28
CA ALA A 69 -10.36 4.82 9.32
C ALA A 69 -10.19 4.25 10.73
N GLY A 70 -10.75 3.05 10.97
CA GLY A 70 -10.69 2.38 12.27
C GLY A 70 -9.27 2.01 12.69
N SER A 71 -8.41 1.59 11.76
CA SER A 71 -7.03 1.23 12.08
C SER A 71 -6.20 2.44 12.52
N ASP A 72 -6.42 3.61 11.93
CA ASP A 72 -5.73 4.83 12.32
C ASP A 72 -6.24 5.37 13.65
N LEU A 73 -7.56 5.43 13.83
CA LEU A 73 -8.21 5.86 15.08
C LEU A 73 -7.79 4.96 16.26
N LEU A 74 -7.87 3.64 16.11
CA LEU A 74 -7.42 2.70 17.14
C LEU A 74 -5.91 2.82 17.38
N GLY A 75 -5.14 3.01 16.31
CA GLY A 75 -3.70 3.23 16.40
C GLY A 75 -3.35 4.46 17.24
N TYR A 76 -4.07 5.56 17.04
CA TYR A 76 -3.91 6.77 17.85
C TYR A 76 -4.32 6.53 19.30
N LEU A 77 -5.53 5.99 19.54
CA LEU A 77 -6.06 5.81 20.89
C LEU A 77 -5.23 4.87 21.76
N VAL A 78 -4.68 3.81 21.17
CA VAL A 78 -3.97 2.75 21.91
C VAL A 78 -2.48 3.05 22.05
N PHE A 79 -1.83 3.58 21.02
CA PHE A 79 -0.38 3.68 20.96
C PHE A 79 0.16 5.12 21.11
N ASP A 80 -0.58 6.14 20.62
CA ASP A 80 -0.06 7.52 20.52
C ASP A 80 -0.84 8.59 21.32
N PRO A 81 -1.65 8.29 22.37
CA PRO A 81 -2.58 9.27 22.95
C PRO A 81 -1.91 10.45 23.62
N LYS A 82 -0.60 10.37 23.92
CA LYS A 82 0.14 11.40 24.69
C LYS A 82 1.28 12.07 23.92
N THR A 83 1.67 11.55 22.74
CA THR A 83 2.90 11.97 22.07
C THR A 83 2.68 12.96 20.95
N MET A 84 1.58 12.84 20.23
CA MET A 84 1.19 13.76 19.16
C MET A 84 -0.32 13.96 19.19
N GLY A 85 -0.78 15.18 18.90
CA GLY A 85 -2.21 15.46 18.74
C GLY A 85 -2.85 14.57 17.65
N PHE A 86 -4.17 14.40 17.70
CA PHE A 86 -4.90 13.71 16.66
C PHE A 86 -4.91 14.53 15.37
N PHE A 87 -4.46 13.91 14.27
CA PHE A 87 -4.45 14.52 12.94
C PHE A 87 -5.51 13.85 12.05
N PRO A 88 -6.72 14.44 11.90
CA PRO A 88 -7.78 13.88 11.09
C PRO A 88 -7.39 13.73 9.61
N GLN A 89 -6.43 14.50 9.14
CA GLN A 89 -5.87 14.41 7.80
C GLN A 89 -5.23 13.04 7.53
N ILE A 90 -4.57 12.45 8.54
CA ILE A 90 -3.96 11.12 8.41
C ILE A 90 -5.06 10.04 8.34
N THR A 91 -6.09 10.17 9.16
CA THR A 91 -7.26 9.27 9.10
C THR A 91 -7.96 9.36 7.72
N ALA A 92 -8.02 10.54 7.13
CA ALA A 92 -8.56 10.72 5.77
C ALA A 92 -7.74 9.95 4.73
N ILE A 93 -6.41 9.94 4.82
CA ILE A 93 -5.55 9.16 3.91
C ILE A 93 -5.90 7.67 3.97
N TYR A 94 -5.98 7.09 5.17
CA TYR A 94 -6.29 5.67 5.33
C TYR A 94 -7.74 5.33 4.97
N THR A 95 -8.66 6.26 5.15
CA THR A 95 -10.06 6.15 4.70
C THR A 95 -10.12 6.04 3.18
N VAL A 96 -9.45 6.92 2.46
CA VAL A 96 -9.37 6.91 1.00
C VAL A 96 -8.64 5.65 0.51
N LEU A 97 -7.56 5.25 1.21
CA LEU A 97 -6.86 3.99 0.95
C LEU A 97 -7.77 2.76 1.12
N GLY A 98 -8.79 2.85 1.96
CA GLY A 98 -9.79 1.80 2.13
C GLY A 98 -10.85 1.76 1.03
N ILE A 99 -11.09 2.88 0.32
CA ILE A 99 -12.14 2.99 -0.71
C ILE A 99 -11.58 2.73 -2.12
N VAL A 100 -10.52 3.42 -2.48
CA VAL A 100 -9.99 3.51 -3.85
C VAL A 100 -9.54 2.17 -4.45
N PRO A 101 -8.89 1.26 -3.71
CA PRO A 101 -8.39 -0.01 -4.24
C PRO A 101 -9.46 -0.89 -4.87
N TYR A 102 -10.67 -0.90 -4.31
CA TYR A 102 -11.79 -1.66 -4.87
C TYR A 102 -12.11 -1.26 -6.30
N PHE A 103 -12.21 0.05 -6.55
CA PHE A 103 -12.57 0.57 -7.86
C PHE A 103 -11.44 0.37 -8.87
N ILE A 104 -10.21 0.71 -8.52
CA ILE A 104 -9.04 0.58 -9.41
C ILE A 104 -8.81 -0.88 -9.77
N TYR A 105 -8.81 -1.79 -8.79
CA TYR A 105 -8.59 -3.20 -9.03
C TYR A 105 -9.69 -3.83 -9.91
N ASN A 106 -10.97 -3.52 -9.63
CA ASN A 106 -12.06 -4.04 -10.45
C ASN A 106 -12.03 -3.49 -11.88
N PHE A 107 -11.68 -2.22 -12.06
CA PHE A 107 -11.53 -1.62 -13.39
C PHE A 107 -10.42 -2.28 -14.20
N LEU A 108 -9.25 -2.49 -13.60
CA LEU A 108 -8.11 -3.10 -14.27
C LEU A 108 -8.28 -4.62 -14.49
N LYS A 109 -9.01 -5.30 -13.60
CA LYS A 109 -9.30 -6.73 -13.75
C LYS A 109 -10.20 -7.03 -14.95
N THR A 110 -11.11 -6.11 -15.30
CA THR A 110 -12.01 -6.26 -16.46
C THR A 110 -11.32 -5.96 -17.79
N LYS A 111 -10.30 -5.09 -17.77
CA LYS A 111 -9.47 -4.81 -18.95
C LYS A 111 -8.28 -5.76 -18.93
N GLN A 112 -8.15 -6.57 -20.00
CA GLN A 112 -6.92 -7.33 -20.22
C GLN A 112 -5.73 -6.36 -20.19
N THR A 113 -4.74 -6.63 -19.34
CA THR A 113 -3.55 -5.77 -19.19
C THR A 113 -2.80 -5.77 -20.52
N ASN A 114 -2.98 -4.72 -21.32
CA ASN A 114 -2.35 -4.59 -22.62
C ASN A 114 -0.84 -4.30 -22.45
N LYS A 115 -0.03 -4.71 -23.45
CA LYS A 115 1.41 -4.38 -23.49
C LYS A 115 1.68 -2.88 -23.28
N LEU A 116 0.79 -2.01 -23.81
CA LEU A 116 0.84 -0.56 -23.61
C LEU A 116 0.80 -0.15 -22.13
N MET A 117 -0.09 -0.75 -21.32
CA MET A 117 -0.16 -0.44 -19.89
C MET A 117 1.10 -0.84 -19.12
N MET A 118 1.75 -1.93 -19.53
CA MET A 118 3.05 -2.31 -18.96
C MET A 118 4.15 -1.31 -19.31
N VAL A 119 4.19 -0.84 -20.55
CA VAL A 119 5.15 0.19 -20.98
C VAL A 119 4.92 1.49 -20.20
N ILE A 120 3.68 1.96 -20.08
CA ILE A 120 3.33 3.14 -19.30
C ILE A 120 3.79 2.98 -17.84
N LYS A 121 3.58 1.82 -17.23
CA LYS A 121 4.06 1.51 -15.85
C LYS A 121 5.56 1.80 -15.72
N TYR A 122 6.39 1.27 -16.60
CA TYR A 122 7.85 1.44 -16.53
C TYR A 122 8.27 2.89 -16.80
N ILE A 123 7.59 3.59 -17.72
CA ILE A 123 7.84 5.01 -17.97
C ILE A 123 7.56 5.83 -16.70
N VAL A 124 6.42 5.60 -16.05
CA VAL A 124 6.03 6.32 -14.83
C VAL A 124 7.02 6.05 -13.69
N ILE A 125 7.39 4.79 -13.45
CA ILE A 125 8.39 4.43 -12.44
C ILE A 125 9.73 5.10 -12.73
N GLY A 126 10.17 5.09 -14.00
CA GLY A 126 11.41 5.73 -14.45
C GLY A 126 11.41 7.24 -14.23
N LEU A 127 10.30 7.93 -14.56
CA LEU A 127 10.14 9.36 -14.31
C LEU A 127 10.16 9.72 -12.83
N LEU A 128 9.49 8.93 -11.99
CA LEU A 128 9.51 9.12 -10.53
C LEU A 128 10.91 8.90 -9.95
N TYR A 129 11.62 7.87 -10.42
CA TYR A 129 13.00 7.62 -10.03
C TYR A 129 13.91 8.79 -10.40
N LEU A 130 13.80 9.27 -11.63
CA LEU A 130 14.58 10.39 -12.14
C LEU A 130 14.27 11.69 -11.37
N GLY A 131 13.01 11.95 -11.04
CA GLY A 131 12.60 13.10 -10.22
C GLY A 131 13.22 13.09 -8.83
N VAL A 132 13.21 11.92 -8.15
CA VAL A 132 13.85 11.75 -6.84
C VAL A 132 15.37 11.89 -6.97
N ALA A 133 15.98 11.29 -7.99
CA ALA A 133 17.44 11.37 -8.21
C ALA A 133 17.89 12.82 -8.40
N LEU A 134 17.21 13.58 -9.26
CA LEU A 134 17.50 15.00 -9.47
C LEU A 134 17.38 15.81 -8.19
N PHE A 135 16.29 15.61 -7.44
CA PHE A 135 16.10 16.35 -6.19
C PHE A 135 17.17 16.05 -5.14
N ILE A 136 17.47 14.77 -4.92
CA ILE A 136 18.50 14.33 -3.95
C ILE A 136 19.89 14.83 -4.36
N CYS A 137 20.17 14.93 -5.67
CA CYS A 137 21.46 15.43 -6.15
C CYS A 137 21.59 16.96 -6.08
N LEU A 138 20.48 17.69 -6.23
CA LEU A 138 20.49 19.16 -6.29
C LEU A 138 20.35 19.83 -4.91
N ASN A 139 19.89 19.11 -3.88
CA ASN A 139 19.69 19.66 -2.54
C ASN A 139 20.68 19.04 -1.55
N ASP A 140 21.39 19.89 -0.80
CA ASP A 140 22.32 19.46 0.23
C ASP A 140 21.65 19.22 1.59
N GLU A 141 20.47 19.83 1.80
CA GLU A 141 19.67 19.69 3.02
C GLU A 141 18.18 19.48 2.69
N ILE A 142 17.50 18.69 3.51
CA ILE A 142 16.05 18.52 3.46
C ILE A 142 15.44 18.90 4.79
N ALA A 143 14.56 19.90 4.78
CA ALA A 143 13.74 20.27 5.94
C ALA A 143 12.46 19.44 5.97
N LEU A 144 12.27 18.64 7.01
CA LEU A 144 11.10 17.80 7.23
C LEU A 144 10.62 17.85 8.67
N TYR A 145 9.33 18.10 8.86
CA TYR A 145 8.68 18.09 10.18
C TYR A 145 9.39 18.93 11.24
N GLY A 146 9.98 20.07 10.84
CA GLY A 146 10.71 20.97 11.74
C GLY A 146 12.17 20.60 12.04
N SER A 147 12.68 19.55 11.40
CA SER A 147 14.09 19.15 11.46
C SER A 147 14.76 19.25 10.09
N THR A 148 16.02 19.67 10.06
CA THR A 148 16.84 19.66 8.85
C THR A 148 17.73 18.44 8.83
N TYR A 149 17.78 17.75 7.69
CA TYR A 149 18.59 16.56 7.48
C TYR A 149 19.61 16.81 6.38
N GLU A 150 20.88 16.63 6.68
CA GLU A 150 21.95 16.73 5.70
C GLU A 150 21.93 15.58 4.71
N MET A 151 22.04 15.90 3.43
CA MET A 151 22.11 14.94 2.33
C MET A 151 23.55 14.53 2.06
N THR A 152 24.12 13.73 2.97
CA THR A 152 25.46 13.16 2.78
C THR A 152 25.49 12.24 1.55
N THR A 153 26.68 12.05 0.96
CA THR A 153 26.88 11.13 -0.19
C THR A 153 26.36 9.71 0.12
N VAL A 154 26.51 9.25 1.36
CA VAL A 154 26.01 7.94 1.79
C VAL A 154 24.50 7.88 1.73
N VAL A 155 23.79 8.91 2.20
CA VAL A 155 22.32 9.00 2.13
C VAL A 155 21.83 9.02 0.68
N ARG A 156 22.45 9.81 -0.18
CA ARG A 156 22.13 9.91 -1.61
C ARG A 156 22.24 8.55 -2.30
N VAL A 157 23.41 7.91 -2.17
CA VAL A 157 23.68 6.60 -2.80
C VAL A 157 22.77 5.53 -2.24
N SER A 158 22.54 5.50 -0.92
CA SER A 158 21.67 4.51 -0.27
C SER A 158 20.23 4.62 -0.74
N CYS A 159 19.68 5.83 -0.88
CA CYS A 159 18.33 6.04 -1.42
C CYS A 159 18.22 5.54 -2.88
N LEU A 160 19.14 5.93 -3.74
CA LEU A 160 19.08 5.57 -5.16
C LEU A 160 19.28 4.07 -5.38
N VAL A 161 20.29 3.47 -4.74
CA VAL A 161 20.54 2.03 -4.84
C VAL A 161 19.39 1.25 -4.20
N GLY A 162 18.90 1.68 -3.04
CA GLY A 162 17.75 1.05 -2.37
C GLY A 162 16.51 1.02 -3.25
N MET A 163 16.15 2.13 -3.90
CA MET A 163 15.01 2.19 -4.83
C MET A 163 15.21 1.25 -6.04
N ALA A 164 16.41 1.21 -6.61
CA ALA A 164 16.71 0.31 -7.73
C ALA A 164 16.61 -1.17 -7.33
N VAL A 165 17.19 -1.55 -6.19
CA VAL A 165 17.11 -2.93 -5.66
C VAL A 165 15.65 -3.32 -5.40
N LEU A 166 14.85 -2.46 -4.78
CA LEU A 166 13.45 -2.75 -4.48
C LEU A 166 12.59 -2.90 -5.73
N THR A 167 12.84 -2.12 -6.79
CA THR A 167 12.18 -2.32 -8.09
C THR A 167 12.52 -3.67 -8.70
N ILE A 168 13.81 -4.06 -8.69
CA ILE A 168 14.24 -5.37 -9.18
C ILE A 168 13.60 -6.50 -8.38
N VAL A 169 13.58 -6.40 -7.05
CA VAL A 169 12.94 -7.39 -6.17
C VAL A 169 11.45 -7.53 -6.48
N SER A 170 10.74 -6.42 -6.70
CA SER A 170 9.32 -6.46 -7.06
C SER A 170 9.06 -7.18 -8.39
N GLU A 171 9.89 -6.95 -9.41
CA GLU A 171 9.75 -7.61 -10.71
C GLU A 171 10.09 -9.11 -10.62
N ILE A 172 11.13 -9.49 -9.89
CA ILE A 172 11.46 -10.91 -9.65
C ILE A 172 10.27 -11.61 -8.96
N PHE A 173 9.67 -10.95 -7.97
CA PHE A 173 8.53 -11.49 -7.24
C PHE A 173 7.30 -11.68 -8.16
N ILE A 174 7.02 -10.74 -9.06
CA ILE A 174 5.96 -10.87 -10.08
C ILE A 174 6.22 -12.09 -10.97
N LEU A 175 7.46 -12.27 -11.43
CA LEU A 175 7.83 -13.41 -12.28
C LEU A 175 7.64 -14.74 -11.54
N LEU A 176 8.02 -14.83 -10.27
CA LEU A 176 7.84 -16.02 -9.44
C LEU A 176 6.36 -16.37 -9.27
N ILE A 177 5.51 -15.38 -8.92
CA ILE A 177 4.07 -15.63 -8.77
C ILE A 177 3.43 -16.00 -10.12
N ARG A 178 3.82 -15.34 -11.21
CA ARG A 178 3.32 -15.69 -12.55
C ARG A 178 3.64 -17.13 -12.92
N ARG A 179 4.87 -17.59 -12.61
CA ARG A 179 5.27 -19.00 -12.79
C ARG A 179 4.44 -19.93 -11.91
N GLN A 180 4.25 -19.59 -10.64
CA GLN A 180 3.47 -20.39 -9.70
C GLN A 180 1.98 -20.48 -10.09
N ASN A 181 1.38 -19.39 -10.56
CA ASN A 181 -0.01 -19.35 -11.01
C ASN A 181 -0.23 -20.22 -12.25
N ARG A 182 0.72 -20.23 -13.20
CA ARG A 182 0.66 -21.14 -14.36
C ARG A 182 0.67 -22.60 -13.93
N LEU A 183 1.53 -22.98 -12.97
CA LEU A 183 1.64 -24.35 -12.47
C LEU A 183 0.40 -24.83 -11.71
N LYS A 184 -0.32 -23.92 -11.05
CA LYS A 184 -1.48 -24.25 -10.19
C LYS A 184 -2.84 -23.94 -10.79
N ASN A 185 -2.91 -23.53 -12.08
CA ASN A 185 -4.14 -23.09 -12.76
C ASN A 185 -4.98 -22.13 -11.91
N ILE A 186 -4.34 -21.11 -11.33
CA ILE A 186 -5.00 -20.10 -10.53
C ILE A 186 -5.33 -18.91 -11.43
N ASP A 187 -6.62 -18.60 -11.58
CA ASP A 187 -7.14 -17.46 -12.35
C ASP A 187 -6.91 -16.11 -11.63
N PHE A 188 -5.68 -15.86 -11.20
CA PHE A 188 -5.31 -14.63 -10.54
C PHE A 188 -4.33 -13.84 -11.41
N ASN A 189 -4.80 -12.68 -11.91
CA ASN A 189 -3.96 -11.80 -12.71
C ASN A 189 -3.10 -10.92 -11.83
N ILE A 190 -1.85 -11.35 -11.60
CA ILE A 190 -0.87 -10.62 -10.79
C ILE A 190 -0.48 -9.27 -11.42
N ASP A 191 -0.50 -9.18 -12.75
CA ASP A 191 -0.13 -7.96 -13.46
C ASP A 191 -1.17 -6.85 -13.21
N SER A 192 -2.46 -7.21 -13.23
CA SER A 192 -3.54 -6.27 -12.88
C SER A 192 -3.46 -5.83 -11.42
N LEU A 193 -3.09 -6.74 -10.51
CA LEU A 193 -2.88 -6.38 -9.09
C LEU A 193 -1.71 -5.43 -8.94
N ASN A 194 -0.54 -5.75 -9.53
CA ASN A 194 0.64 -4.89 -9.45
C ASN A 194 0.39 -3.50 -10.00
N LEU A 195 -0.24 -3.41 -11.18
CA LEU A 195 -0.59 -2.12 -11.77
C LEU A 195 -1.58 -1.34 -10.89
N SER A 196 -2.56 -2.04 -10.29
CA SER A 196 -3.48 -1.42 -9.32
C SER A 196 -2.73 -0.83 -8.13
N LEU A 197 -1.79 -1.58 -7.54
CA LEU A 197 -1.02 -1.13 -6.39
C LEU A 197 -0.18 0.10 -6.71
N ILE A 198 0.48 0.15 -7.87
CA ILE A 198 1.25 1.31 -8.30
C ILE A 198 0.35 2.54 -8.43
N ILE A 199 -0.81 2.41 -9.07
CA ILE A 199 -1.76 3.51 -9.23
C ILE A 199 -2.30 3.96 -7.86
N ILE A 200 -2.61 3.03 -6.95
CA ILE A 200 -3.07 3.33 -5.59
C ILE A 200 -2.01 4.09 -4.81
N GLU A 201 -0.75 3.62 -4.83
CA GLU A 201 0.36 4.28 -4.15
C GLU A 201 0.57 5.70 -4.68
N ILE A 202 0.55 5.89 -6.01
CA ILE A 202 0.71 7.23 -6.60
C ILE A 202 -0.46 8.14 -6.23
N LEU A 203 -1.70 7.71 -6.46
CA LEU A 203 -2.87 8.57 -6.26
C LEU A 203 -3.17 8.83 -4.79
N VAL A 204 -3.11 7.79 -3.94
CA VAL A 204 -3.54 7.89 -2.54
C VAL A 204 -2.39 8.25 -1.63
N MET A 205 -1.24 7.57 -1.73
CA MET A 205 -0.13 7.79 -0.79
C MET A 205 0.74 8.97 -1.20
N VAL A 206 1.12 9.06 -2.49
CA VAL A 206 2.00 10.14 -2.95
C VAL A 206 1.20 11.44 -3.12
N LEU A 207 0.18 11.50 -3.95
CA LEU A 207 -0.51 12.75 -4.26
C LEU A 207 -1.44 13.19 -3.12
N PHE A 208 -2.45 12.38 -2.79
CA PHE A 208 -3.41 12.74 -1.75
C PHE A 208 -2.77 12.76 -0.35
N GLY A 209 -1.87 11.81 -0.07
CA GLY A 209 -1.16 11.73 1.21
C GLY A 209 -0.24 12.92 1.45
N THR A 210 0.48 13.41 0.43
CA THR A 210 1.32 14.61 0.54
C THR A 210 0.46 15.85 0.76
N LEU A 211 -0.66 15.98 0.04
CA LEU A 211 -1.59 17.08 0.22
C LEU A 211 -2.13 17.14 1.65
N MET A 212 -2.61 16.03 2.18
CA MET A 212 -3.14 15.94 3.54
C MET A 212 -2.07 16.21 4.61
N LYS A 213 -0.85 15.75 4.40
CA LYS A 213 0.28 16.05 5.28
C LYS A 213 0.70 17.51 5.20
N GLY A 214 0.62 18.13 4.03
CA GLY A 214 0.83 19.58 3.85
C GLY A 214 -0.16 20.40 4.69
N PHE A 215 -1.43 20.00 4.74
CA PHE A 215 -2.43 20.61 5.63
C PHE A 215 -2.15 20.37 7.12
N ALA A 216 -1.57 19.22 7.48
CA ALA A 216 -1.27 18.88 8.87
C ALA A 216 0.01 19.58 9.40
N PHE A 217 1.05 19.66 8.56
CA PHE A 217 2.41 20.05 8.97
C PHE A 217 2.93 21.35 8.30
N GLY A 218 2.13 21.94 7.41
CA GLY A 218 2.49 23.13 6.65
C GLY A 218 3.05 22.85 5.26
N PHE A 219 2.72 23.74 4.32
CA PHE A 219 3.10 23.62 2.91
C PHE A 219 4.56 23.97 2.60
N GLN A 220 5.28 24.58 3.56
CA GLN A 220 6.69 24.94 3.34
C GLN A 220 7.58 23.70 3.07
N THR A 221 7.21 22.55 3.63
CA THR A 221 7.93 21.29 3.46
C THR A 221 7.27 20.36 2.42
N TYR A 222 6.31 20.87 1.64
CA TYR A 222 5.49 20.05 0.73
C TYR A 222 6.31 19.24 -0.26
N VAL A 223 7.30 19.86 -0.92
CA VAL A 223 8.16 19.16 -1.91
C VAL A 223 8.98 18.07 -1.24
N ALA A 224 9.53 18.34 -0.08
CA ALA A 224 10.29 17.36 0.68
C ALA A 224 9.41 16.16 1.13
N ILE A 225 8.19 16.43 1.60
CA ILE A 225 7.21 15.37 1.94
C ILE A 225 6.86 14.55 0.71
N LEU A 226 6.60 15.18 -0.45
CA LEU A 226 6.27 14.49 -1.69
C LEU A 226 7.37 13.53 -2.10
N LEU A 227 8.61 13.95 -2.06
CA LEU A 227 9.76 13.12 -2.44
C LEU A 227 9.99 11.97 -1.48
N CYS A 228 9.86 12.21 -0.17
CA CYS A 228 9.90 11.13 0.80
C CYS A 228 8.77 10.11 0.56
N GLN A 229 7.57 10.54 0.19
CA GLN A 229 6.48 9.62 -0.16
C GLN A 229 6.80 8.79 -1.41
N VAL A 230 7.46 9.40 -2.41
CA VAL A 230 7.91 8.65 -3.60
C VAL A 230 8.95 7.60 -3.22
N VAL A 231 9.94 7.93 -2.37
CA VAL A 231 10.93 6.94 -1.89
C VAL A 231 10.24 5.80 -1.13
N VAL A 232 9.32 6.13 -0.21
CA VAL A 232 8.54 5.14 0.55
C VAL A 232 7.68 4.25 -0.37
N MET A 233 7.15 4.79 -1.46
CA MET A 233 6.40 4.03 -2.46
C MET A 233 7.20 2.87 -3.03
N PHE A 234 8.52 3.05 -3.31
CA PHE A 234 9.37 1.96 -3.82
C PHE A 234 9.52 0.81 -2.80
N VAL A 235 9.42 1.09 -1.51
CA VAL A 235 9.39 0.07 -0.44
C VAL A 235 8.00 -0.58 -0.34
N ASN A 236 6.95 0.24 -0.39
CA ASN A 236 5.58 -0.22 -0.19
C ASN A 236 5.08 -1.11 -1.32
N ILE A 237 5.43 -0.84 -2.57
CA ILE A 237 4.95 -1.62 -3.73
C ILE A 237 5.28 -3.10 -3.60
N PRO A 238 6.56 -3.54 -3.45
CA PRO A 238 6.88 -4.97 -3.32
C PRO A 238 6.26 -5.59 -2.07
N LEU A 239 6.23 -4.85 -0.96
CA LEU A 239 5.67 -5.31 0.30
C LEU A 239 4.15 -5.52 0.19
N ASN A 240 3.42 -4.52 -0.33
CA ASN A 240 1.98 -4.61 -0.53
C ASN A 240 1.63 -5.68 -1.56
N LEU A 241 2.43 -5.84 -2.62
CA LEU A 241 2.24 -6.88 -3.61
C LEU A 241 2.36 -8.28 -2.98
N PHE A 242 3.38 -8.49 -2.14
CA PHE A 242 3.58 -9.75 -1.42
C PHE A 242 2.41 -10.04 -0.49
N LEU A 243 2.09 -9.13 0.43
CA LEU A 243 1.08 -9.34 1.45
C LEU A 243 -0.34 -9.45 0.87
N VAL A 244 -0.72 -8.55 -0.05
CA VAL A 244 -2.05 -8.58 -0.68
C VAL A 244 -2.23 -9.85 -1.51
N SER A 245 -1.20 -10.28 -2.27
CA SER A 245 -1.26 -11.53 -3.03
C SER A 245 -1.40 -12.76 -2.13
N LEU A 246 -0.69 -12.77 -1.00
CA LEU A 246 -0.77 -13.82 0.01
C LEU A 246 -2.18 -13.90 0.63
N PHE A 247 -2.71 -12.76 1.07
CA PHE A 247 -4.05 -12.69 1.67
C PHE A 247 -5.13 -13.08 0.66
N LEU A 248 -5.05 -12.65 -0.59
CA LEU A 248 -5.99 -13.04 -1.63
C LEU A 248 -5.92 -14.53 -1.96
N ALA A 249 -4.72 -15.12 -1.93
CA ALA A 249 -4.54 -16.57 -2.14
C ALA A 249 -5.17 -17.39 -0.99
N ILE A 250 -4.97 -16.98 0.26
CA ILE A 250 -5.58 -17.60 1.44
C ILE A 250 -7.10 -17.46 1.40
N ALA A 251 -7.62 -16.26 1.14
CA ALA A 251 -9.05 -15.99 1.05
C ALA A 251 -9.72 -16.80 -0.08
N GLY A 252 -9.04 -16.97 -1.22
CA GLY A 252 -9.50 -17.82 -2.32
C GLY A 252 -9.63 -19.29 -1.94
N LYS A 253 -8.65 -19.84 -1.19
CA LYS A 253 -8.71 -21.22 -0.66
C LYS A 253 -9.86 -21.40 0.34
N TYR A 254 -10.01 -20.49 1.27
CA TYR A 254 -11.08 -20.50 2.27
C TYR A 254 -12.47 -20.48 1.62
N ARG A 255 -12.66 -19.67 0.61
CA ARG A 255 -13.91 -19.56 -0.14
C ARG A 255 -14.25 -20.87 -0.90
N LYS A 256 -13.26 -21.51 -1.53
CA LYS A 256 -13.44 -22.84 -2.16
C LYS A 256 -13.82 -23.92 -1.14
N TRP A 257 -13.25 -23.88 0.06
CA TRP A 257 -13.56 -24.81 1.16
C TRP A 257 -15.00 -24.64 1.67
N LEU A 258 -15.44 -23.40 1.90
CA LEU A 258 -16.82 -23.10 2.31
C LEU A 258 -17.85 -23.61 1.27
N TRP A 259 -17.54 -23.45 0.00
CA TRP A 259 -18.42 -23.93 -1.07
C TRP A 259 -18.54 -25.47 -1.10
N LYS A 260 -17.44 -26.19 -0.92
CA LYS A 260 -17.46 -27.66 -0.80
C LYS A 260 -18.29 -28.13 0.40
N LYS A 261 -18.22 -27.42 1.52
CA LYS A 261 -18.98 -27.75 2.75
C LYS A 261 -20.49 -27.51 2.57
N LYS A 262 -20.90 -26.47 1.83
CA LYS A 262 -22.32 -26.23 1.51
C LYS A 262 -22.89 -27.32 0.59
N ARG A 263 -22.15 -27.76 -0.41
CA ARG A 263 -22.61 -28.86 -1.32
C ARG A 263 -22.79 -30.21 -0.64
N LYS A 264 -22.08 -30.48 0.46
CA LYS A 264 -22.20 -31.74 1.21
C LYS A 264 -23.38 -31.74 2.17
N LYS A 265 -24.08 -30.62 2.35
CA LYS A 265 -25.25 -30.47 3.22
C LYS A 265 -26.57 -30.42 2.45
N ILE A 266 -26.54 -30.45 1.13
CA ILE A 266 -27.66 -30.63 0.20
C ILE A 266 -27.57 -32.04 -0.38
#